data_f8a10384bedfb107735d1e12aee6b01c
#
_entry.id   f8a10384bedfb107735d1e12aee6b01c
#
_cell.length_a   1.000
_cell.length_b   1.000
_cell.length_c   1.000
_cell.angle_alpha   90.00
_cell.angle_beta   90.00
_cell.angle_gamma   90.00
#
_symmetry.space_group_name_H-M   'P 1'
#
loop_
_entity.id
_entity.type
_entity.pdbx_description
1 polymer ?
#
loop_
_entity_poly.entity_id
_entity_poly.type
_entity_poly.pdbx_seq_one_letter_code
_entity_poly.pdbx_strand_id
1 'polypeptide(L)'
;MLQFEELRLELNDNKQKLSELREALGLDALKEEIAKLEEQTAAEEFWGDIENSQKVLQRISQLKNKVAAYTSLETAFDDTMTLIELADEEEDLSMFDECREGVTKFEDELEKQTLSTLLNGEYDAKNALLTFHAGAGGTEAQDWTQMLVRMYQHWGEKHDFKVSMLDFLDGDEAGLKSAVLLVEGENAYGYLKGEMGVHRLVRVSPFDSSGRRHTSFASLEVMPEIDDNIEVEINPDDLKVDTSRASGAGGQKVNKTSSAVRITHIPTGIVVSCQIERSQHQNREVAMRMLKSKLLEIKEREHLDKIEDIKGDQKEIGWGSQIRSYVFMPYTLAKDHRTGFENGNINAVMDGDIDGFINAYLKMESLKNQD
;
A
#
# COMPACT_ATOMS: atom_id res chain seq x y z
N MET A 1 -38.31 -13.36 12.25
CA MET A 1 -38.12 -14.72 11.65
C MET A 1 -36.68 -15.17 11.81
N LEU A 2 -36.39 -16.50 11.76
CA LEU A 2 -35.04 -17.04 12.04
C LEU A 2 -33.91 -16.34 11.27
N GLN A 3 -34.12 -16.01 9.99
CA GLN A 3 -33.12 -15.36 9.13
C GLN A 3 -32.76 -13.93 9.58
N PHE A 4 -33.74 -13.13 10.00
CA PHE A 4 -33.48 -11.78 10.52
C PHE A 4 -32.82 -11.84 11.91
N GLU A 5 -33.14 -12.87 12.69
CA GLU A 5 -32.50 -13.08 13.99
C GLU A 5 -31.02 -13.43 13.83
N GLU A 6 -30.66 -14.23 12.82
CA GLU A 6 -29.28 -14.49 12.46
C GLU A 6 -28.52 -13.22 12.06
N LEU A 7 -29.09 -12.37 11.20
CA LEU A 7 -28.49 -11.07 10.84
C LEU A 7 -28.33 -10.13 12.05
N ARG A 8 -29.32 -10.11 12.91
CA ARG A 8 -29.26 -9.29 14.14
C ARG A 8 -28.17 -9.76 15.10
N LEU A 9 -27.96 -11.07 15.24
CA LEU A 9 -26.88 -11.62 16.06
C LEU A 9 -25.52 -11.31 15.43
N GLU A 10 -25.36 -11.52 14.12
CA GLU A 10 -24.15 -11.21 13.36
C GLU A 10 -23.74 -9.73 13.52
N LEU A 11 -24.71 -8.81 13.40
CA LEU A 11 -24.46 -7.39 13.59
C LEU A 11 -24.11 -7.05 15.04
N ASN A 12 -24.82 -7.63 16.03
CA ASN A 12 -24.53 -7.42 17.43
C ASN A 12 -23.17 -7.94 17.88
N ASP A 13 -22.67 -9.02 17.29
CA ASP A 13 -21.33 -9.56 17.58
C ASP A 13 -20.22 -8.54 17.22
N ASN A 14 -20.50 -7.65 16.28
CA ASN A 14 -19.57 -6.58 15.90
C ASN A 14 -19.64 -5.34 16.80
N LYS A 15 -20.62 -5.26 17.72
CA LYS A 15 -20.76 -4.11 18.65
C LYS A 15 -19.56 -3.95 19.58
N GLN A 16 -18.98 -5.07 20.01
CA GLN A 16 -17.77 -5.03 20.84
C GLN A 16 -16.59 -4.48 20.04
N LYS A 17 -16.40 -4.92 18.80
CA LYS A 17 -15.32 -4.42 17.92
C LYS A 17 -15.48 -2.93 17.63
N LEU A 18 -16.73 -2.45 17.45
CA LEU A 18 -17.02 -1.03 17.28
C LEU A 18 -16.63 -0.21 18.53
N SER A 19 -16.88 -0.75 19.73
CA SER A 19 -16.45 -0.12 20.98
C SER A 19 -14.93 -0.11 21.13
N GLU A 20 -14.26 -1.21 20.81
CA GLU A 20 -12.79 -1.33 20.82
C GLU A 20 -12.15 -0.34 19.82
N LEU A 21 -12.76 -0.17 18.65
CA LEU A 21 -12.34 0.83 17.66
C LEU A 21 -12.46 2.26 18.21
N ARG A 22 -13.53 2.58 18.93
CA ARG A 22 -13.72 3.89 19.58
C ARG A 22 -12.58 4.19 20.56
N GLU A 23 -12.25 3.21 21.39
CA GLU A 23 -11.19 3.33 22.40
C GLU A 23 -9.82 3.45 21.71
N ALA A 24 -9.54 2.64 20.69
CA ALA A 24 -8.31 2.68 19.93
C ALA A 24 -8.09 4.02 19.19
N LEU A 25 -9.16 4.61 18.65
CA LEU A 25 -9.13 5.94 18.04
C LEU A 25 -8.94 7.07 19.06
N GLY A 26 -9.29 6.84 20.35
CA GLY A 26 -9.30 7.88 21.35
C GLY A 26 -10.25 9.03 20.99
N LEU A 27 -11.48 8.70 20.55
CA LEU A 27 -12.41 9.63 19.89
C LEU A 27 -12.66 10.92 20.68
N ASP A 28 -12.72 10.82 22.01
CA ASP A 28 -12.98 11.97 22.88
C ASP A 28 -11.75 12.91 22.90
N ALA A 29 -10.52 12.35 22.92
CA ALA A 29 -9.30 13.13 22.82
C ALA A 29 -9.15 13.81 21.43
N LEU A 30 -9.55 13.13 20.33
CA LEU A 30 -9.56 13.74 19.00
C LEU A 30 -10.52 14.94 18.94
N LYS A 31 -11.71 14.83 19.52
CA LYS A 31 -12.68 15.94 19.59
C LYS A 31 -12.16 17.14 20.39
N GLU A 32 -11.45 16.87 21.50
CA GLU A 32 -10.80 17.93 22.28
C GLU A 32 -9.64 18.59 21.52
N GLU A 33 -8.83 17.81 20.80
CA GLU A 33 -7.75 18.34 19.95
C GLU A 33 -8.31 19.23 18.83
N ILE A 34 -9.39 18.79 18.16
CA ILE A 34 -10.07 19.58 17.13
C ILE A 34 -10.53 20.92 17.73
N ALA A 35 -11.21 20.90 18.86
CA ALA A 35 -11.70 22.12 19.50
C ALA A 35 -10.57 23.10 19.84
N LYS A 36 -9.46 22.61 20.38
CA LYS A 36 -8.27 23.45 20.68
C LYS A 36 -7.64 24.04 19.41
N LEU A 37 -7.53 23.24 18.35
CA LEU A 37 -6.97 23.74 17.08
C LEU A 37 -7.91 24.75 16.40
N GLU A 38 -9.22 24.53 16.47
CA GLU A 38 -10.21 25.49 15.96
C GLU A 38 -10.19 26.82 16.75
N GLU A 39 -9.99 26.77 18.06
CA GLU A 39 -9.81 27.98 18.88
C GLU A 39 -8.55 28.75 18.46
N GLN A 40 -7.45 28.06 18.12
CA GLN A 40 -6.24 28.69 17.60
C GLN A 40 -6.49 29.38 16.25
N THR A 41 -7.31 28.80 15.37
CA THR A 41 -7.61 29.39 14.07
C THR A 41 -8.45 30.68 14.16
N ALA A 42 -9.15 30.91 15.31
CA ALA A 42 -9.94 32.12 15.56
C ALA A 42 -9.08 33.33 15.94
N ALA A 43 -7.81 33.14 16.30
CA ALA A 43 -6.92 34.23 16.65
C ALA A 43 -6.46 35.01 15.39
N GLU A 44 -6.49 36.36 15.43
CA GLU A 44 -6.07 37.18 14.29
C GLU A 44 -4.61 36.95 13.88
N GLU A 45 -3.73 36.65 14.82
CA GLU A 45 -2.31 36.38 14.61
C GLU A 45 -2.04 35.07 13.85
N PHE A 46 -3.00 34.10 13.88
CA PHE A 46 -2.89 32.80 13.24
C PHE A 46 -2.62 32.89 11.73
N TRP A 47 -3.24 33.85 11.06
CA TRP A 47 -3.15 34.04 9.62
C TRP A 47 -1.86 34.75 9.15
N GLY A 48 -1.02 35.23 10.08
CA GLY A 48 0.24 35.86 9.80
C GLY A 48 1.34 34.90 9.32
N ASP A 49 1.24 33.60 9.69
CA ASP A 49 2.16 32.54 9.27
C ASP A 49 1.42 31.52 8.38
N ILE A 50 1.58 31.69 7.06
CA ILE A 50 0.87 30.90 6.05
C ILE A 50 1.22 29.41 6.16
N GLU A 51 2.49 29.07 6.40
CA GLU A 51 2.94 27.68 6.46
C GLU A 51 2.38 26.95 7.68
N ASN A 52 2.45 27.58 8.85
CA ASN A 52 1.86 27.06 10.08
C ASN A 52 0.33 26.95 9.97
N SER A 53 -0.34 27.94 9.38
CA SER A 53 -1.78 27.94 9.16
C SER A 53 -2.22 26.76 8.30
N GLN A 54 -1.50 26.47 7.22
CA GLN A 54 -1.80 25.32 6.34
C GLN A 54 -1.64 23.99 7.08
N LYS A 55 -0.57 23.83 7.87
CA LYS A 55 -0.34 22.61 8.67
C LYS A 55 -1.46 22.38 9.68
N VAL A 56 -1.87 23.43 10.39
CA VAL A 56 -2.95 23.32 11.39
C VAL A 56 -4.28 23.00 10.73
N LEU A 57 -4.64 23.66 9.63
CA LEU A 57 -5.87 23.40 8.90
C LEU A 57 -5.90 21.97 8.33
N GLN A 58 -4.78 21.50 7.80
CA GLN A 58 -4.64 20.11 7.33
C GLN A 58 -4.83 19.12 8.50
N ARG A 59 -4.23 19.41 9.66
CA ARG A 59 -4.41 18.59 10.86
C ARG A 59 -5.86 18.53 11.31
N ILE A 60 -6.55 19.67 11.37
CA ILE A 60 -7.99 19.75 11.69
C ILE A 60 -8.81 18.89 10.72
N SER A 61 -8.54 19.00 9.41
CA SER A 61 -9.24 18.23 8.39
C SER A 61 -9.04 16.72 8.59
N GLN A 62 -7.81 16.28 8.83
CA GLN A 62 -7.49 14.87 9.10
C GLN A 62 -8.22 14.34 10.34
N LEU A 63 -8.21 15.10 11.44
CA LEU A 63 -8.89 14.70 12.67
C LEU A 63 -10.40 14.65 12.49
N LYS A 64 -10.99 15.64 11.81
CA LYS A 64 -12.43 15.66 11.48
C LYS A 64 -12.83 14.47 10.61
N ASN A 65 -12.02 14.12 9.63
CA ASN A 65 -12.28 12.96 8.77
C ASN A 65 -12.31 11.67 9.59
N LYS A 66 -11.38 11.47 10.54
CA LYS A 66 -11.38 10.30 11.43
C LYS A 66 -12.62 10.24 12.31
N VAL A 67 -13.02 11.37 12.89
CA VAL A 67 -14.24 11.45 13.71
C VAL A 67 -15.49 11.20 12.86
N ALA A 68 -15.57 11.78 11.67
CA ALA A 68 -16.68 11.59 10.74
C ALA A 68 -16.80 10.14 10.27
N ALA A 69 -15.67 9.49 9.94
CA ALA A 69 -15.64 8.09 9.52
C ALA A 69 -16.21 7.18 10.63
N TYR A 70 -15.75 7.34 11.87
CA TYR A 70 -16.31 6.57 13.00
C TYR A 70 -17.80 6.85 13.21
N THR A 71 -18.22 8.12 13.17
CA THR A 71 -19.64 8.49 13.34
C THR A 71 -20.51 7.92 12.23
N SER A 72 -20.02 7.89 10.99
CA SER A 72 -20.71 7.26 9.86
C SER A 72 -20.88 5.75 10.09
N LEU A 73 -19.85 5.09 10.63
CA LEU A 73 -19.89 3.66 10.95
C LEU A 73 -20.90 3.37 12.09
N GLU A 74 -20.93 4.19 13.14
CA GLU A 74 -21.89 4.08 14.24
C GLU A 74 -23.34 4.27 13.72
N THR A 75 -23.54 5.26 12.85
CA THR A 75 -24.84 5.49 12.19
C THR A 75 -25.24 4.31 11.31
N ALA A 76 -24.29 3.76 10.51
CA ALA A 76 -24.57 2.60 9.66
C ALA A 76 -24.96 1.36 10.48
N PHE A 77 -24.37 1.17 11.68
CA PHE A 77 -24.76 0.12 12.62
C PHE A 77 -26.21 0.29 13.07
N ASP A 78 -26.55 1.50 13.53
CA ASP A 78 -27.90 1.80 14.08
C ASP A 78 -28.98 1.73 12.98
N ASP A 79 -28.68 2.24 11.78
CA ASP A 79 -29.59 2.21 10.64
C ASP A 79 -29.85 0.77 10.17
N THR A 80 -28.77 -0.05 10.05
CA THR A 80 -28.88 -1.46 9.66
C THR A 80 -29.64 -2.26 10.70
N MET A 81 -29.41 -2.01 12.00
CA MET A 81 -30.15 -2.66 13.09
C MET A 81 -31.63 -2.31 13.02
N THR A 82 -31.94 -1.03 12.84
CA THR A 82 -33.33 -0.54 12.71
C THR A 82 -34.02 -1.17 11.49
N LEU A 83 -33.31 -1.28 10.37
CA LEU A 83 -33.83 -1.89 9.15
C LEU A 83 -34.18 -3.38 9.39
N ILE A 84 -33.30 -4.13 10.04
CA ILE A 84 -33.51 -5.54 10.38
C ILE A 84 -34.74 -5.69 11.32
N GLU A 85 -34.85 -4.83 12.34
CA GLU A 85 -35.96 -4.86 13.29
C GLU A 85 -37.31 -4.58 12.61
N LEU A 86 -37.37 -3.56 11.74
CA LEU A 86 -38.58 -3.23 10.97
C LEU A 86 -38.96 -4.36 10.02
N ALA A 87 -38.01 -4.93 9.28
CA ALA A 87 -38.26 -6.03 8.35
C ALA A 87 -38.74 -7.31 9.08
N ASP A 88 -38.26 -7.56 10.29
CA ASP A 88 -38.68 -8.71 11.12
C ASP A 88 -40.08 -8.47 11.72
N GLU A 89 -40.40 -7.26 12.18
CA GLU A 89 -41.71 -6.89 12.72
C GLU A 89 -42.80 -6.95 11.65
N GLU A 90 -42.51 -6.49 10.43
CA GLU A 90 -43.45 -6.52 9.29
C GLU A 90 -43.49 -7.88 8.58
N GLU A 91 -42.64 -8.83 8.97
CA GLU A 91 -42.46 -10.14 8.34
C GLU A 91 -42.14 -10.06 6.82
N ASP A 92 -41.49 -8.96 6.39
CA ASP A 92 -41.21 -8.68 4.99
C ASP A 92 -39.90 -9.31 4.52
N LEU A 93 -39.99 -10.52 3.98
CA LEU A 93 -38.84 -11.24 3.42
C LEU A 93 -38.21 -10.57 2.21
N SER A 94 -38.90 -9.64 1.53
CA SER A 94 -38.34 -8.94 0.37
C SER A 94 -37.19 -8.00 0.77
N MET A 95 -37.13 -7.57 2.02
CA MET A 95 -36.06 -6.74 2.57
C MET A 95 -34.83 -7.51 3.03
N PHE A 96 -34.86 -8.85 3.01
CA PHE A 96 -33.75 -9.67 3.50
C PHE A 96 -32.43 -9.39 2.80
N ASP A 97 -32.43 -9.27 1.47
CA ASP A 97 -31.22 -9.03 0.69
C ASP A 97 -30.64 -7.63 1.01
N GLU A 98 -31.48 -6.62 1.22
CA GLU A 98 -31.07 -5.27 1.60
C GLU A 98 -30.47 -5.25 3.02
N CYS A 99 -31.09 -5.94 3.96
CA CYS A 99 -30.57 -6.11 5.33
C CYS A 99 -29.20 -6.81 5.29
N ARG A 100 -29.07 -7.87 4.53
CA ARG A 100 -27.81 -8.62 4.36
C ARG A 100 -26.71 -7.74 3.77
N GLU A 101 -27.03 -6.98 2.73
CA GLU A 101 -26.10 -6.04 2.12
C GLU A 101 -25.65 -4.95 3.12
N GLY A 102 -26.57 -4.46 3.95
CA GLY A 102 -26.28 -3.51 5.02
C GLY A 102 -25.28 -4.07 6.04
N VAL A 103 -25.49 -5.31 6.51
CA VAL A 103 -24.57 -5.99 7.43
C VAL A 103 -23.19 -6.15 6.79
N THR A 104 -23.12 -6.66 5.56
CA THR A 104 -21.85 -6.87 4.87
C THR A 104 -21.08 -5.56 4.68
N LYS A 105 -21.74 -4.49 4.24
CA LYS A 105 -21.11 -3.17 4.09
C LYS A 105 -20.59 -2.60 5.41
N PHE A 106 -21.36 -2.80 6.47
CA PHE A 106 -20.93 -2.38 7.81
C PHE A 106 -19.68 -3.16 8.26
N GLU A 107 -19.65 -4.47 8.07
CA GLU A 107 -18.51 -5.32 8.44
C GLU A 107 -17.25 -4.96 7.67
N ASP A 108 -17.35 -4.76 6.35
CA ASP A 108 -16.25 -4.35 5.50
C ASP A 108 -15.67 -2.99 5.94
N GLU A 109 -16.54 -2.01 6.22
CA GLU A 109 -16.10 -0.69 6.67
C GLU A 109 -15.52 -0.71 8.09
N LEU A 110 -16.09 -1.52 9.00
CA LEU A 110 -15.55 -1.73 10.34
C LEU A 110 -14.15 -2.34 10.29
N GLU A 111 -13.95 -3.37 9.46
CA GLU A 111 -12.63 -3.98 9.28
C GLU A 111 -11.63 -2.96 8.72
N LYS A 112 -12.00 -2.21 7.68
CA LYS A 112 -11.17 -1.16 7.07
C LYS A 112 -10.75 -0.10 8.10
N GLN A 113 -11.68 0.41 8.90
CA GLN A 113 -11.37 1.40 9.92
C GLN A 113 -10.53 0.83 11.07
N THR A 114 -10.79 -0.41 11.48
CA THR A 114 -9.97 -1.09 12.48
C THR A 114 -8.54 -1.23 12.01
N LEU A 115 -8.33 -1.62 10.76
CA LEU A 115 -6.99 -1.73 10.17
C LEU A 115 -6.27 -0.39 10.10
N SER A 116 -7.00 0.68 9.80
CA SER A 116 -6.41 2.03 9.78
C SER A 116 -5.86 2.46 11.15
N THR A 117 -6.41 1.94 12.26
CA THR A 117 -5.88 2.22 13.61
C THR A 117 -4.57 1.50 13.92
N LEU A 118 -4.25 0.44 13.17
CA LEU A 118 -2.98 -0.29 13.31
C LEU A 118 -1.82 0.44 12.59
N LEU A 119 -2.14 1.44 11.76
CA LEU A 119 -1.18 2.22 10.99
C LEU A 119 -0.68 3.41 11.83
N ASN A 120 0.17 3.12 12.82
CA ASN A 120 0.71 4.11 13.76
C ASN A 120 2.18 4.47 13.50
N GLY A 121 2.80 3.92 12.47
CA GLY A 121 4.17 4.24 12.08
C GLY A 121 4.28 5.68 11.57
N GLU A 122 5.43 6.31 11.81
CA GLU A 122 5.72 7.71 11.40
C GLU A 122 5.44 7.97 9.91
N TYR A 123 5.65 6.95 9.07
CA TYR A 123 5.49 7.03 7.62
C TYR A 123 4.23 6.35 7.08
N ASP A 124 3.44 5.71 7.94
CA ASP A 124 2.28 4.93 7.49
C ASP A 124 1.27 5.77 6.70
N ALA A 125 1.11 7.05 7.04
CA ALA A 125 0.20 7.99 6.36
C ALA A 125 0.70 8.49 4.98
N LYS A 126 1.92 8.10 4.57
CA LYS A 126 2.55 8.59 3.33
C LYS A 126 2.10 7.78 2.10
N ASN A 127 2.35 8.35 0.93
CA ASN A 127 2.27 7.64 -0.34
C ASN A 127 3.34 6.54 -0.40
N ALA A 128 3.11 5.53 -1.23
CA ALA A 128 4.03 4.40 -1.38
C ALA A 128 4.73 4.41 -2.73
N LEU A 129 6.04 4.15 -2.71
CA LEU A 129 6.86 3.85 -3.88
C LEU A 129 7.12 2.33 -3.91
N LEU A 130 6.62 1.67 -4.95
CA LEU A 130 6.81 0.24 -5.16
C LEU A 130 7.83 0.02 -6.25
N THR A 131 8.94 -0.64 -5.94
CA THR A 131 9.99 -0.98 -6.91
C THR A 131 10.02 -2.49 -7.12
N PHE A 132 9.76 -2.91 -8.34
CA PHE A 132 9.74 -4.32 -8.75
C PHE A 132 11.01 -4.68 -9.49
N HIS A 133 11.56 -5.87 -9.23
CA HIS A 133 12.69 -6.42 -9.97
C HIS A 133 12.44 -7.88 -10.31
N ALA A 134 12.70 -8.25 -11.57
CA ALA A 134 12.73 -9.63 -11.99
C ALA A 134 13.92 -10.36 -11.33
N GLY A 135 13.61 -11.47 -10.67
CA GLY A 135 14.61 -12.32 -10.03
C GLY A 135 15.06 -13.48 -10.95
N ALA A 136 15.40 -14.62 -10.33
CA ALA A 136 15.77 -15.81 -11.07
C ALA A 136 14.59 -16.39 -11.87
N GLY A 137 14.78 -16.69 -13.14
CA GLY A 137 13.77 -17.30 -14.02
C GLY A 137 13.78 -16.80 -15.47
N GLY A 138 14.70 -15.90 -15.84
CA GLY A 138 14.82 -15.37 -17.20
C GLY A 138 13.54 -14.66 -17.68
N THR A 139 13.10 -14.91 -18.92
CA THR A 139 11.88 -14.32 -19.51
C THR A 139 10.63 -14.57 -18.64
N GLU A 140 10.52 -15.74 -18.00
CA GLU A 140 9.42 -16.06 -17.10
C GLU A 140 9.37 -15.16 -15.87
N ALA A 141 10.53 -14.80 -15.28
CA ALA A 141 10.60 -13.87 -14.17
C ALA A 141 10.25 -12.43 -14.56
N GLN A 142 10.59 -12.04 -15.81
CA GLN A 142 10.23 -10.73 -16.37
C GLN A 142 8.71 -10.63 -16.60
N ASP A 143 8.08 -11.68 -17.11
CA ASP A 143 6.62 -11.75 -17.25
C ASP A 143 5.93 -11.76 -15.88
N TRP A 144 6.47 -12.50 -14.91
CA TRP A 144 5.99 -12.49 -13.53
C TRP A 144 6.03 -11.10 -12.90
N THR A 145 7.10 -10.36 -13.12
CA THR A 145 7.22 -8.97 -12.65
C THR A 145 6.11 -8.10 -13.24
N GLN A 146 5.80 -8.23 -14.52
CA GLN A 146 4.70 -7.50 -15.17
C GLN A 146 3.34 -7.88 -14.56
N MET A 147 3.12 -9.16 -14.27
CA MET A 147 1.90 -9.63 -13.62
C MET A 147 1.73 -9.04 -12.22
N LEU A 148 2.81 -8.97 -11.42
CA LEU A 148 2.79 -8.33 -10.10
C LEU A 148 2.48 -6.84 -10.19
N VAL A 149 3.13 -6.12 -11.10
CA VAL A 149 2.85 -4.70 -11.35
C VAL A 149 1.37 -4.48 -11.61
N ARG A 150 0.77 -5.27 -12.50
CA ARG A 150 -0.66 -5.21 -12.80
C ARG A 150 -1.52 -5.50 -11.56
N MET A 151 -1.18 -6.50 -10.77
CA MET A 151 -1.90 -6.87 -9.54
C MET A 151 -1.98 -5.70 -8.56
N TYR A 152 -0.85 -5.01 -8.31
CA TYR A 152 -0.82 -3.85 -7.42
C TYR A 152 -1.49 -2.61 -8.02
N GLN A 153 -1.46 -2.43 -9.33
CA GLN A 153 -2.24 -1.39 -10.00
C GLN A 153 -3.74 -1.59 -9.79
N HIS A 154 -4.24 -2.80 -10.02
CA HIS A 154 -5.66 -3.13 -9.82
C HIS A 154 -6.07 -3.00 -8.35
N TRP A 155 -5.21 -3.40 -7.42
CA TRP A 155 -5.48 -3.18 -5.99
C TRP A 155 -5.60 -1.70 -5.66
N GLY A 156 -4.67 -0.88 -6.14
CA GLY A 156 -4.70 0.56 -5.92
C GLY A 156 -5.95 1.23 -6.52
N GLU A 157 -6.32 0.84 -7.75
CA GLU A 157 -7.55 1.33 -8.41
C GLU A 157 -8.82 0.97 -7.62
N LYS A 158 -8.89 -0.26 -7.08
CA LYS A 158 -10.04 -0.69 -6.25
C LYS A 158 -10.18 0.07 -4.94
N HIS A 159 -9.09 0.61 -4.43
CA HIS A 159 -9.04 1.37 -3.18
C HIS A 159 -9.01 2.89 -3.39
N ASP A 160 -9.37 3.35 -4.60
CA ASP A 160 -9.38 4.77 -4.96
C ASP A 160 -8.01 5.47 -4.81
N PHE A 161 -6.92 4.69 -4.80
CA PHE A 161 -5.57 5.24 -4.87
C PHE A 161 -5.25 5.68 -6.30
N LYS A 162 -4.56 6.80 -6.43
CA LYS A 162 -4.01 7.19 -7.71
C LYS A 162 -2.68 6.47 -7.94
N VAL A 163 -2.66 5.55 -8.90
CA VAL A 163 -1.46 4.77 -9.24
C VAL A 163 -0.82 5.30 -10.50
N SER A 164 0.46 5.62 -10.42
CA SER A 164 1.24 6.14 -11.54
C SER A 164 2.52 5.34 -11.73
N MET A 165 2.82 4.95 -12.96
CA MET A 165 4.09 4.31 -13.28
C MET A 165 5.16 5.39 -13.48
N LEU A 166 6.19 5.39 -12.63
CA LEU A 166 7.26 6.38 -12.68
C LEU A 166 8.41 5.98 -13.60
N ASP A 167 8.76 4.69 -13.61
CA ASP A 167 9.82 4.15 -14.46
C ASP A 167 9.58 2.67 -14.76
N PHE A 168 10.09 2.18 -15.89
CA PHE A 168 10.05 0.76 -16.21
C PHE A 168 11.18 0.41 -17.19
N LEU A 169 11.62 -0.82 -17.14
CA LEU A 169 12.57 -1.40 -18.07
C LEU A 169 11.98 -2.68 -18.66
N ASP A 170 11.75 -2.67 -19.96
CA ASP A 170 11.19 -3.81 -20.66
C ASP A 170 12.11 -5.04 -20.59
N GLY A 171 11.49 -6.21 -20.58
CA GLY A 171 12.15 -7.48 -20.76
C GLY A 171 12.76 -7.63 -22.17
N ASP A 172 13.66 -8.59 -22.33
CA ASP A 172 14.31 -8.81 -23.63
C ASP A 172 13.34 -9.41 -24.66
N GLU A 173 12.42 -10.28 -24.24
CA GLU A 173 11.44 -10.95 -25.10
C GLU A 173 10.00 -10.66 -24.65
N ALA A 174 9.76 -10.59 -23.33
CA ALA A 174 8.46 -10.30 -22.74
C ALA A 174 8.62 -9.77 -21.32
N GLY A 175 7.56 -9.15 -20.79
CA GLY A 175 7.49 -8.68 -19.41
C GLY A 175 8.39 -7.49 -19.10
N LEU A 176 8.70 -7.31 -17.82
CA LEU A 176 9.46 -6.19 -17.27
C LEU A 176 10.67 -6.70 -16.47
N LYS A 177 11.86 -6.12 -16.71
CA LYS A 177 13.04 -6.35 -15.86
C LYS A 177 12.91 -5.62 -14.53
N SER A 178 12.38 -4.41 -14.57
CA SER A 178 12.07 -3.60 -13.39
C SER A 178 10.93 -2.64 -13.70
N ALA A 179 10.23 -2.21 -12.65
CA ALA A 179 9.23 -1.16 -12.73
C ALA A 179 9.16 -0.41 -11.39
N VAL A 180 8.75 0.85 -11.44
CA VAL A 180 8.50 1.69 -10.26
C VAL A 180 7.11 2.28 -10.36
N LEU A 181 6.26 1.99 -9.37
CA LEU A 181 4.94 2.58 -9.22
C LEU A 181 4.95 3.58 -8.06
N LEU A 182 4.24 4.69 -8.22
CA LEU A 182 3.83 5.57 -7.14
C LEU A 182 2.35 5.33 -6.86
N VAL A 183 2.03 5.01 -5.62
CA VAL A 183 0.66 4.87 -5.11
C VAL A 183 0.39 6.06 -4.19
N GLU A 184 -0.46 6.99 -4.67
CA GLU A 184 -0.79 8.22 -3.96
C GLU A 184 -2.15 8.05 -3.26
N GLY A 185 -2.17 8.29 -1.95
CA GLY A 185 -3.38 8.27 -1.13
C GLY A 185 -3.07 8.10 0.35
N GLU A 186 -4.08 8.33 1.18
CA GLU A 186 -3.92 8.25 2.64
C GLU A 186 -3.56 6.82 3.07
N ASN A 187 -2.50 6.68 3.84
CA ASN A 187 -1.99 5.41 4.37
C ASN A 187 -1.51 4.38 3.31
N ALA A 188 -1.25 4.80 2.07
CA ALA A 188 -0.81 3.88 1.02
C ALA A 188 0.44 3.09 1.42
N TYR A 189 1.44 3.75 2.01
CA TYR A 189 2.64 3.07 2.51
C TYR A 189 2.32 2.12 3.67
N GLY A 190 1.49 2.55 4.62
CA GLY A 190 1.12 1.75 5.79
C GLY A 190 0.48 0.41 5.39
N TYR A 191 -0.40 0.41 4.40
CA TYR A 191 -1.00 -0.82 3.87
C TYR A 191 0.00 -1.69 3.12
N LEU A 192 0.88 -1.09 2.31
CA LEU A 192 1.74 -1.83 1.38
C LEU A 192 3.11 -2.20 1.97
N LYS A 193 3.56 -1.62 3.09
CA LYS A 193 4.88 -1.92 3.69
C LYS A 193 5.10 -3.41 3.95
N GLY A 194 4.03 -4.13 4.31
CA GLY A 194 4.06 -5.57 4.52
C GLY A 194 4.21 -6.40 3.25
N GLU A 195 4.03 -5.82 2.08
CA GLU A 195 4.17 -6.50 0.79
C GLU A 195 5.62 -6.57 0.29
N MET A 196 6.54 -5.90 1.00
CA MET A 196 7.96 -5.93 0.68
C MET A 196 8.54 -7.33 0.84
N GLY A 197 9.22 -7.81 -0.20
CA GLY A 197 9.91 -9.11 -0.18
C GLY A 197 9.91 -9.83 -1.51
N VAL A 198 10.18 -11.14 -1.46
CA VAL A 198 10.24 -11.99 -2.65
C VAL A 198 8.91 -12.69 -2.88
N HIS A 199 8.40 -12.58 -4.09
CA HIS A 199 7.17 -13.22 -4.56
C HIS A 199 7.52 -14.37 -5.52
N ARG A 200 7.06 -15.58 -5.19
CA ARG A 200 7.35 -16.81 -5.93
C ARG A 200 6.16 -17.20 -6.80
N LEU A 201 6.40 -17.34 -8.10
CA LEU A 201 5.44 -17.90 -9.06
C LEU A 201 5.72 -19.40 -9.32
N VAL A 202 4.67 -20.19 -9.40
CA VAL A 202 4.72 -21.59 -9.87
C VAL A 202 3.61 -21.82 -10.89
N ARG A 203 3.99 -21.92 -12.17
CA ARG A 203 3.03 -22.21 -13.26
C ARG A 203 3.67 -22.98 -14.40
N VAL A 204 2.86 -23.41 -15.37
CA VAL A 204 3.38 -23.84 -16.68
C VAL A 204 3.75 -22.59 -17.47
N SER A 205 4.99 -22.50 -17.91
CA SER A 205 5.49 -21.34 -18.62
C SER A 205 4.90 -21.26 -20.02
N PRO A 206 4.35 -20.09 -20.43
CA PRO A 206 3.93 -19.87 -21.81
C PRO A 206 5.12 -19.78 -22.79
N PHE A 207 6.33 -19.63 -22.27
CA PHE A 207 7.57 -19.50 -23.06
C PHE A 207 8.29 -20.86 -23.24
N ASP A 208 7.87 -21.92 -22.53
CA ASP A 208 8.42 -23.26 -22.66
C ASP A 208 7.52 -24.15 -23.53
N SER A 209 7.96 -24.40 -24.75
CA SER A 209 7.24 -25.28 -25.71
C SER A 209 7.04 -26.72 -25.21
N SER A 210 7.82 -27.16 -24.20
CA SER A 210 7.68 -28.49 -23.59
C SER A 210 6.60 -28.55 -22.50
N GLY A 211 5.96 -27.42 -22.16
CA GLY A 211 4.85 -27.35 -21.21
C GLY A 211 5.23 -27.75 -19.79
N ARG A 212 6.49 -27.57 -19.40
CA ARG A 212 6.96 -27.89 -18.06
C ARG A 212 6.56 -26.81 -17.05
N ARG A 213 6.43 -27.24 -15.81
CA ARG A 213 6.21 -26.33 -14.67
C ARG A 213 7.52 -25.64 -14.30
N HIS A 214 7.48 -24.32 -14.24
CA HIS A 214 8.60 -23.47 -13.86
C HIS A 214 8.32 -22.76 -12.53
N THR A 215 9.38 -22.38 -11.85
CA THR A 215 9.35 -21.53 -10.66
C THR A 215 10.18 -20.29 -10.96
N SER A 216 9.56 -19.13 -10.76
CA SER A 216 10.20 -17.82 -10.99
C SER A 216 10.01 -16.91 -9.80
N PHE A 217 10.90 -15.98 -9.62
CA PHE A 217 10.93 -15.06 -8.50
C PHE A 217 10.96 -13.61 -9.02
N ALA A 218 10.24 -12.75 -8.30
CA ALA A 218 10.35 -11.32 -8.43
C ALA A 218 10.41 -10.70 -7.03
N SER A 219 11.15 -9.64 -6.87
CA SER A 219 11.21 -8.89 -5.61
C SER A 219 10.38 -7.61 -5.71
N LEU A 220 9.72 -7.28 -4.62
CA LEU A 220 9.05 -6.02 -4.39
C LEU A 220 9.72 -5.30 -3.23
N GLU A 221 10.11 -4.06 -3.46
CA GLU A 221 10.58 -3.11 -2.45
C GLU A 221 9.50 -2.05 -2.27
N VAL A 222 9.15 -1.74 -1.03
CA VAL A 222 8.12 -0.74 -0.70
C VAL A 222 8.73 0.35 0.15
N MET A 223 8.58 1.61 -0.26
CA MET A 223 9.13 2.77 0.44
C MET A 223 8.10 3.88 0.58
N PRO A 224 8.17 4.69 1.65
CA PRO A 224 7.35 5.88 1.73
C PRO A 224 7.83 6.95 0.74
N GLU A 225 6.89 7.70 0.16
CA GLU A 225 7.23 8.95 -0.52
C GLU A 225 7.49 10.02 0.54
N ILE A 226 8.67 10.65 0.46
CA ILE A 226 9.06 11.70 1.42
C ILE A 226 8.81 13.06 0.78
N ASP A 227 8.08 13.91 1.50
CA ASP A 227 7.92 15.31 1.14
C ASP A 227 9.23 16.08 1.35
N ASP A 228 9.42 17.17 0.59
CA ASP A 228 10.64 18.00 0.60
C ASP A 228 11.03 18.58 1.98
N ASN A 229 10.18 18.44 3.00
CA ASN A 229 10.36 19.00 4.34
C ASN A 229 11.13 18.12 5.32
N ILE A 230 11.51 16.88 4.96
CA ILE A 230 12.38 16.05 5.82
C ILE A 230 13.81 16.23 5.36
N GLU A 231 14.63 16.89 6.17
CA GLU A 231 16.05 17.19 5.95
C GLU A 231 16.89 15.90 5.85
N VAL A 232 16.84 15.25 4.69
CA VAL A 232 17.99 14.51 4.22
C VAL A 232 18.80 15.50 3.40
N GLU A 233 19.81 16.09 4.00
CA GLU A 233 20.80 16.89 3.29
C GLU A 233 21.54 15.98 2.31
N ILE A 234 21.23 16.15 1.03
CA ILE A 234 21.96 15.47 -0.05
C ILE A 234 22.95 16.50 -0.59
N ASN A 235 24.23 16.25 -0.37
CA ASN A 235 25.26 17.10 -0.96
C ASN A 235 25.26 16.88 -2.49
N PRO A 236 25.12 17.94 -3.31
CA PRO A 236 25.16 17.83 -4.77
C PRO A 236 26.44 17.17 -5.30
N ASP A 237 27.57 17.30 -4.59
CA ASP A 237 28.85 16.74 -4.97
C ASP A 237 28.90 15.20 -4.83
N ASP A 238 27.98 14.63 -4.04
CA ASP A 238 27.83 13.18 -3.87
C ASP A 238 26.93 12.54 -4.94
N LEU A 239 26.42 13.35 -5.88
CA LEU A 239 25.52 12.89 -6.91
C LEU A 239 26.19 12.82 -8.28
N LYS A 240 26.13 11.64 -8.90
CA LYS A 240 26.42 11.48 -10.32
C LYS A 240 25.10 11.43 -11.08
N VAL A 241 24.86 12.45 -11.92
CA VAL A 241 23.65 12.55 -12.75
C VAL A 241 24.01 12.21 -14.20
N ASP A 242 23.50 11.10 -14.70
CA ASP A 242 23.63 10.67 -16.09
C ASP A 242 22.30 10.90 -16.80
N THR A 243 22.35 11.46 -18.01
CA THR A 243 21.18 11.64 -18.86
C THR A 243 21.27 10.74 -20.08
N SER A 244 20.19 10.05 -20.40
CA SER A 244 20.11 9.14 -21.53
C SER A 244 18.84 9.37 -22.35
N ARG A 245 18.79 8.74 -23.53
CA ARG A 245 17.56 8.73 -24.33
C ARG A 245 16.56 7.80 -23.64
N ALA A 246 15.29 8.24 -23.53
CA ALA A 246 14.23 7.39 -23.02
C ALA A 246 14.09 6.15 -23.93
N SER A 247 14.03 4.96 -23.33
CA SER A 247 13.79 3.70 -24.03
C SER A 247 12.32 3.32 -23.83
N GLY A 248 11.53 3.25 -24.90
CA GLY A 248 10.12 2.83 -24.86
C GLY A 248 9.48 2.86 -26.24
N ALA A 249 8.34 2.19 -26.39
CA ALA A 249 7.51 2.15 -27.60
C ALA A 249 6.85 3.53 -27.84
N GLY A 250 7.61 4.50 -28.34
CA GLY A 250 7.14 5.85 -28.66
C GLY A 250 7.73 6.33 -29.98
N GLY A 251 6.93 7.08 -30.75
CA GLY A 251 7.28 7.54 -32.11
C GLY A 251 8.58 8.36 -32.17
N GLN A 252 9.05 8.66 -33.41
CA GLN A 252 10.35 9.24 -33.74
C GLN A 252 10.84 10.46 -32.90
N LYS A 253 9.97 11.10 -32.09
CA LYS A 253 10.33 12.27 -31.30
C LYS A 253 10.83 11.90 -29.88
N VAL A 254 10.41 10.74 -29.33
CA VAL A 254 10.83 10.24 -28.02
C VAL A 254 12.29 9.78 -28.04
N ASN A 255 12.73 9.20 -29.15
CA ASN A 255 14.10 8.69 -29.31
C ASN A 255 15.17 9.78 -29.65
N LYS A 256 14.77 11.06 -29.73
CA LYS A 256 15.68 12.17 -30.06
C LYS A 256 16.04 13.08 -28.87
N THR A 257 15.27 13.02 -27.77
CA THR A 257 15.51 13.86 -26.59
C THR A 257 16.09 13.02 -25.45
N SER A 258 17.19 13.48 -24.85
CA SER A 258 17.80 12.86 -23.65
C SER A 258 17.03 13.29 -22.42
N SER A 259 15.76 12.84 -22.26
CA SER A 259 14.90 13.20 -21.16
C SER A 259 15.00 12.25 -19.97
N ALA A 260 15.48 11.02 -20.17
CA ALA A 260 15.69 10.08 -19.07
C ALA A 260 16.85 10.54 -18.16
N VAL A 261 16.61 10.55 -16.87
CA VAL A 261 17.58 10.94 -15.83
C VAL A 261 17.86 9.75 -14.94
N ARG A 262 19.14 9.45 -14.74
CA ARG A 262 19.65 8.47 -13.79
C ARG A 262 20.52 9.19 -12.77
N ILE A 263 20.22 9.03 -11.50
CA ILE A 263 21.00 9.62 -10.41
C ILE A 263 21.63 8.48 -9.61
N THR A 264 22.93 8.56 -9.41
CA THR A 264 23.69 7.65 -8.55
C THR A 264 24.22 8.43 -7.38
N HIS A 265 23.87 8.02 -6.17
CA HIS A 265 24.45 8.55 -4.94
C HIS A 265 25.77 7.80 -4.66
N ILE A 266 26.89 8.50 -4.80
CA ILE A 266 28.23 7.91 -4.80
C ILE A 266 28.54 7.20 -3.47
N PRO A 267 28.24 7.81 -2.26
CA PRO A 267 28.60 7.19 -1.00
C PRO A 267 27.85 5.88 -0.70
N THR A 268 26.56 5.79 -1.10
CA THR A 268 25.74 4.60 -0.81
C THR A 268 25.60 3.66 -2.00
N GLY A 269 26.02 4.06 -3.20
CA GLY A 269 25.86 3.27 -4.42
C GLY A 269 24.42 3.16 -4.94
N ILE A 270 23.46 3.87 -4.32
CA ILE A 270 22.05 3.85 -4.75
C ILE A 270 21.92 4.47 -6.12
N VAL A 271 21.18 3.78 -6.98
CA VAL A 271 20.85 4.24 -8.32
C VAL A 271 19.33 4.36 -8.45
N VAL A 272 18.88 5.52 -8.92
CA VAL A 272 17.47 5.78 -9.27
C VAL A 272 17.37 6.29 -10.68
N SER A 273 16.28 5.96 -11.39
CA SER A 273 16.05 6.46 -12.76
C SER A 273 14.60 6.89 -12.93
N CYS A 274 14.38 7.93 -13.74
CA CYS A 274 13.07 8.39 -14.15
C CYS A 274 13.08 8.84 -15.60
N GLN A 275 12.04 8.43 -16.39
CA GLN A 275 11.94 8.74 -17.82
C GLN A 275 10.51 9.05 -18.28
N ILE A 276 9.58 9.28 -17.36
CA ILE A 276 8.15 9.40 -17.63
C ILE A 276 7.79 10.72 -18.26
N GLU A 277 8.38 11.79 -17.74
CA GLU A 277 8.06 13.13 -18.17
C GLU A 277 8.83 13.52 -19.44
N ARG A 278 8.22 14.40 -20.24
CA ARG A 278 8.87 14.97 -21.42
C ARG A 278 10.00 15.93 -21.08
N SER A 279 10.01 16.46 -19.87
CA SER A 279 10.97 17.40 -19.32
C SER A 279 12.04 16.69 -18.53
N GLN A 280 13.31 16.86 -18.91
CA GLN A 280 14.46 16.37 -18.16
C GLN A 280 14.47 16.92 -16.71
N HIS A 281 14.02 18.17 -16.52
CA HIS A 281 13.97 18.81 -15.21
C HIS A 281 12.95 18.10 -14.30
N GLN A 282 11.75 17.82 -14.78
CA GLN A 282 10.73 17.09 -14.03
C GLN A 282 11.17 15.67 -13.69
N ASN A 283 11.78 14.95 -14.65
CA ASN A 283 12.36 13.63 -14.38
C ASN A 283 13.46 13.69 -13.31
N ARG A 284 14.27 14.77 -13.30
CA ARG A 284 15.29 14.97 -12.26
C ARG A 284 14.67 15.20 -10.87
N GLU A 285 13.60 15.99 -10.78
CA GLU A 285 12.91 16.22 -9.50
C GLU A 285 12.31 14.94 -8.95
N VAL A 286 11.63 14.15 -9.79
CA VAL A 286 11.08 12.86 -9.40
C VAL A 286 12.19 11.89 -8.97
N ALA A 287 13.27 11.78 -9.74
CA ALA A 287 14.42 10.94 -9.37
C ALA A 287 15.07 11.39 -8.05
N MET A 288 15.13 12.71 -7.78
CA MET A 288 15.61 13.22 -6.50
C MET A 288 14.71 12.83 -5.33
N ARG A 289 13.36 12.88 -5.51
CA ARG A 289 12.42 12.40 -4.49
C ARG A 289 12.60 10.91 -4.22
N MET A 290 12.73 10.11 -5.28
CA MET A 290 13.02 8.67 -5.16
C MET A 290 14.33 8.41 -4.41
N LEU A 291 15.38 9.18 -4.71
CA LEU A 291 16.67 9.06 -4.01
C LEU A 291 16.55 9.43 -2.54
N LYS A 292 15.85 10.53 -2.21
CA LYS A 292 15.59 10.94 -0.83
C LYS A 292 14.86 9.84 -0.06
N SER A 293 13.83 9.21 -0.67
CA SER A 293 13.11 8.08 -0.07
C SER A 293 14.03 6.91 0.23
N LYS A 294 14.91 6.55 -0.72
CA LYS A 294 15.89 5.46 -0.52
C LYS A 294 16.95 5.76 0.54
N LEU A 295 17.39 7.00 0.62
CA LEU A 295 18.36 7.41 1.65
C LEU A 295 17.75 7.43 3.05
N LEU A 296 16.46 7.75 3.17
CA LEU A 296 15.77 7.68 4.45
C LEU A 296 15.64 6.24 4.94
N GLU A 297 15.25 5.33 4.06
CA GLU A 297 15.21 3.90 4.42
C GLU A 297 16.57 3.42 4.97
N ILE A 298 17.67 3.86 4.35
CA ILE A 298 19.00 3.54 4.89
C ILE A 298 19.22 4.14 6.28
N LYS A 299 18.81 5.40 6.51
CA LYS A 299 18.89 6.02 7.84
C LYS A 299 18.03 5.31 8.89
N GLU A 300 16.79 4.92 8.51
CA GLU A 300 15.95 4.08 9.38
C GLU A 300 16.58 2.71 9.61
N ARG A 301 17.14 2.11 8.57
CA ARG A 301 17.82 0.82 8.66
C ARG A 301 19.08 0.90 9.51
N GLU A 302 19.89 1.95 9.39
CA GLU A 302 21.03 2.19 10.29
C GLU A 302 20.60 2.39 11.74
N HIS A 303 19.42 2.90 11.99
CA HIS A 303 18.83 3.00 13.33
C HIS A 303 18.30 1.64 13.81
N LEU A 304 17.72 0.85 12.90
CA LEU A 304 17.31 -0.54 13.14
C LEU A 304 18.52 -1.51 13.16
N ASP A 305 19.55 -1.29 12.33
CA ASP A 305 20.78 -2.11 12.31
C ASP A 305 21.58 -1.98 13.61
N LYS A 306 21.48 -0.87 14.34
CA LYS A 306 21.91 -0.82 15.75
C LYS A 306 21.13 -1.76 16.66
N ILE A 307 19.92 -2.17 16.24
CA ILE A 307 19.07 -3.16 16.92
C ILE A 307 19.28 -4.55 16.28
N GLU A 308 19.63 -4.64 14.99
CA GLU A 308 19.81 -5.87 14.20
C GLU A 308 21.25 -6.41 14.15
N ASP A 309 22.25 -5.70 14.61
CA ASP A 309 23.57 -6.27 14.96
C ASP A 309 23.46 -7.40 16.01
N ILE A 310 22.26 -7.59 16.55
CA ILE A 310 21.84 -8.72 17.39
C ILE A 310 21.13 -9.84 16.59
N LYS A 311 20.72 -9.63 15.30
CA LYS A 311 19.97 -10.62 14.50
C LYS A 311 20.53 -10.81 13.09
N GLY A 312 21.63 -11.50 12.97
CA GLY A 312 22.37 -11.80 11.75
C GLY A 312 21.57 -12.24 10.52
N ASP A 313 22.22 -12.01 9.35
CA ASP A 313 22.06 -12.56 8.00
C ASP A 313 20.93 -12.04 7.11
N GLN A 314 21.32 -11.12 6.21
CA GLN A 314 20.57 -10.86 4.95
C GLN A 314 20.54 -12.13 4.10
N LYS A 315 19.33 -12.67 3.88
CA LYS A 315 19.12 -13.81 2.98
C LYS A 315 19.11 -13.32 1.53
N GLU A 316 20.00 -13.87 0.71
CA GLU A 316 20.01 -13.70 -0.74
C GLU A 316 18.61 -13.93 -1.36
N ILE A 317 18.33 -13.26 -2.52
CA ILE A 317 17.13 -13.47 -3.35
C ILE A 317 17.18 -14.91 -3.89
N GLY A 318 16.71 -15.86 -3.08
CA GLY A 318 16.82 -17.28 -3.35
C GLY A 318 15.79 -18.07 -2.53
N TRP A 319 15.84 -19.39 -2.70
CA TRP A 319 15.00 -20.35 -2.01
C TRP A 319 15.05 -20.15 -0.48
N GLY A 320 13.88 -19.82 0.10
CA GLY A 320 13.71 -19.66 1.56
C GLY A 320 13.37 -18.26 2.03
N SER A 321 13.49 -17.24 1.19
CA SER A 321 13.20 -15.83 1.55
C SER A 321 11.85 -15.31 1.01
N GLN A 322 11.06 -16.17 0.34
CA GLN A 322 9.79 -15.72 -0.22
C GLN A 322 8.76 -15.40 0.87
N ILE A 323 8.14 -14.22 0.78
CA ILE A 323 7.02 -13.84 1.64
C ILE A 323 5.72 -14.53 1.19
N ARG A 324 5.53 -14.66 -0.14
CA ARG A 324 4.30 -15.23 -0.72
C ARG A 324 4.58 -16.08 -1.92
N SER A 325 3.83 -17.19 -2.05
CA SER A 325 3.86 -18.09 -3.20
C SER A 325 2.54 -18.06 -3.92
N TYR A 326 2.60 -18.02 -5.25
CA TYR A 326 1.47 -18.03 -6.16
C TYR A 326 1.57 -19.25 -7.06
N VAL A 327 0.68 -20.22 -6.82
CA VAL A 327 0.66 -21.51 -7.51
C VAL A 327 -0.54 -21.55 -8.45
N PHE A 328 -0.29 -21.80 -9.73
CA PHE A 328 -1.33 -21.94 -10.76
C PHE A 328 -1.52 -23.39 -11.17
N MET A 329 -0.56 -24.28 -10.88
CA MET A 329 -0.60 -25.69 -11.23
C MET A 329 0.24 -26.53 -10.25
N PRO A 330 -0.20 -27.73 -9.80
CA PRO A 330 -1.39 -28.49 -10.21
C PRO A 330 -2.70 -28.05 -9.53
N TYR A 331 -2.64 -27.17 -8.56
CA TYR A 331 -3.76 -26.53 -7.86
C TYR A 331 -3.55 -25.02 -7.87
N THR A 332 -4.61 -24.27 -7.59
CA THR A 332 -4.54 -22.82 -7.49
C THR A 332 -4.47 -22.41 -6.03
N LEU A 333 -3.45 -21.62 -5.67
CA LEU A 333 -3.27 -21.14 -4.30
C LEU A 333 -2.31 -19.96 -4.26
N ALA A 334 -2.70 -18.88 -3.60
CA ALA A 334 -1.79 -17.87 -3.09
C ALA A 334 -1.63 -18.08 -1.57
N LYS A 335 -0.38 -18.15 -1.08
CA LYS A 335 -0.09 -18.37 0.34
C LYS A 335 1.00 -17.44 0.83
N ASP A 336 0.72 -16.68 1.89
CA ASP A 336 1.72 -15.92 2.63
C ASP A 336 2.37 -16.81 3.69
N HIS A 337 3.69 -16.89 3.66
CA HIS A 337 4.45 -17.76 4.54
C HIS A 337 4.67 -17.19 5.95
N ARG A 338 4.46 -15.88 6.13
CA ARG A 338 4.64 -15.18 7.40
C ARG A 338 3.41 -15.29 8.29
N THR A 339 2.24 -15.12 7.68
CA THR A 339 0.94 -15.09 8.38
C THR A 339 0.21 -16.42 8.30
N GLY A 340 0.56 -17.27 7.31
CA GLY A 340 -0.17 -18.50 7.00
C GLY A 340 -1.48 -18.26 6.23
N PHE A 341 -1.84 -17.01 5.90
CA PHE A 341 -3.06 -16.73 5.14
C PHE A 341 -2.99 -17.30 3.73
N GLU A 342 -4.09 -17.88 3.27
CA GLU A 342 -4.22 -18.56 1.99
C GLU A 342 -5.48 -18.08 1.24
N ASN A 343 -5.36 -17.91 -0.08
CA ASN A 343 -6.49 -17.66 -0.98
C ASN A 343 -6.40 -18.61 -2.19
N GLY A 344 -7.41 -19.46 -2.37
CA GLY A 344 -7.47 -20.44 -3.48
C GLY A 344 -7.88 -19.81 -4.81
N ASN A 345 -8.50 -18.62 -4.79
CA ASN A 345 -8.90 -17.90 -6.01
C ASN A 345 -7.75 -17.04 -6.55
N ILE A 346 -6.78 -17.72 -7.17
CA ILE A 346 -5.58 -17.07 -7.69
C ILE A 346 -5.88 -15.97 -8.72
N ASN A 347 -6.97 -16.11 -9.50
CA ASN A 347 -7.35 -15.11 -10.49
C ASN A 347 -7.83 -13.81 -9.82
N ALA A 348 -8.65 -13.91 -8.77
CA ALA A 348 -9.05 -12.75 -7.99
C ALA A 348 -7.83 -12.05 -7.36
N VAL A 349 -6.88 -12.83 -6.81
CA VAL A 349 -5.63 -12.29 -6.26
C VAL A 349 -4.86 -11.52 -7.34
N MET A 350 -4.71 -12.08 -8.55
CA MET A 350 -4.01 -11.40 -9.65
C MET A 350 -4.76 -10.18 -10.19
N ASP A 351 -6.07 -10.10 -9.96
CA ASP A 351 -6.89 -8.93 -10.26
C ASP A 351 -6.95 -7.94 -9.07
N GLY A 352 -6.06 -8.08 -8.08
CA GLY A 352 -5.87 -7.12 -6.98
C GLY A 352 -6.67 -7.44 -5.70
N ASP A 353 -7.21 -8.65 -5.52
CA ASP A 353 -7.82 -9.09 -4.25
C ASP A 353 -6.73 -9.59 -3.29
N ILE A 354 -5.97 -8.65 -2.73
CA ILE A 354 -4.85 -8.91 -1.81
C ILE A 354 -5.09 -8.42 -0.38
N ASP A 355 -6.26 -7.85 -0.09
CA ASP A 355 -6.59 -7.30 1.23
C ASP A 355 -6.45 -8.31 2.35
N GLY A 356 -6.87 -9.56 2.13
CA GLY A 356 -6.73 -10.61 3.12
C GLY A 356 -5.26 -10.85 3.55
N PHE A 357 -4.30 -10.71 2.63
CA PHE A 357 -2.87 -10.82 2.94
C PHE A 357 -2.36 -9.60 3.71
N ILE A 358 -2.73 -8.39 3.26
CA ILE A 358 -2.37 -7.13 3.90
C ILE A 358 -2.92 -7.12 5.34
N ASN A 359 -4.18 -7.43 5.51
CA ASN A 359 -4.88 -7.44 6.80
C ASN A 359 -4.26 -8.46 7.77
N ALA A 360 -3.98 -9.67 7.30
CA ALA A 360 -3.33 -10.70 8.10
C ALA A 360 -1.94 -10.26 8.57
N TYR A 361 -1.18 -9.58 7.70
CA TYR A 361 0.15 -9.06 8.05
C TYR A 361 0.05 -7.94 9.08
N LEU A 362 -0.81 -6.95 8.90
CA LEU A 362 -0.99 -5.84 9.84
C LEU A 362 -1.44 -6.32 11.23
N LYS A 363 -2.38 -7.29 11.27
CA LYS A 363 -2.80 -7.92 12.54
C LYS A 363 -1.63 -8.64 13.21
N MET A 364 -0.81 -9.38 12.46
CA MET A 364 0.37 -10.05 13.01
C MET A 364 1.40 -9.05 13.56
N GLU A 365 1.65 -7.96 12.83
CA GLU A 365 2.60 -6.91 13.25
C GLU A 365 2.14 -6.20 14.53
N SER A 366 0.85 -5.89 14.64
CA SER A 366 0.29 -5.25 15.84
C SER A 366 0.43 -6.10 17.09
N LEU A 367 0.30 -7.43 16.98
CA LEU A 367 0.48 -8.35 18.11
C LEU A 367 1.93 -8.40 18.59
N LYS A 368 2.91 -8.29 17.67
CA LYS A 368 4.34 -8.26 18.02
C LYS A 368 4.78 -6.98 18.73
N ASN A 369 4.07 -5.87 18.48
CA ASN A 369 4.38 -4.58 19.11
C ASN A 369 3.74 -4.42 20.50
N GLN A 370 2.92 -5.37 20.94
CA GLN A 370 2.29 -5.39 22.27
C GLN A 370 3.08 -6.24 23.29
N ASP A 371 4.01 -7.08 22.83
CA ASP A 371 4.92 -7.88 23.66
C ASP A 371 6.28 -7.14 23.86
#